data_417f84770e8c3de50879ccf536ad27c9
#
_entry.id   417f84770e8c3de50879ccf536ad27c9
#
_cell.length_a   1.000
_cell.length_b   1.000
_cell.length_c   1.000
_cell.angle_alpha   90.00
_cell.angle_beta   90.00
_cell.angle_gamma   90.00
#
_symmetry.space_group_name_H-M   'P 1'
#
loop_
_entity.id
_entity.type
_entity.pdbx_description
1 polymer ?
#
loop_
_entity_poly.entity_id
_entity_poly.type
_entity_poly.pdbx_seq_one_letter_code
_entity_poly.pdbx_strand_id
1 'polypeptide(L)'
;MALTLNKPLLDSEARIGLIQSIEKVVEPFSISMNVKVHYSGLPYIRTKSTIKTKSEVHLFIFLALGITAFIMLLFFRSFTAMFYSMLVVGIGVVWALGTIALLGFKITILTALIPPLIIVIGIPNCIFLLNKYHNEFRLHRNKVKALSRVIQKVGNATFMTNATTAAGFATFIITQTQMLVEFGIVASINIL
;
A
#
# COMPACT_ATOMS: atom_id res chain seq x y z
N MET A 1 19.55 -1.69 -33.68
CA MET A 1 19.12 -0.28 -33.87
C MET A 1 19.11 0.39 -32.53
N ALA A 2 19.74 1.55 -32.36
CA ALA A 2 19.74 2.32 -31.12
C ALA A 2 18.87 3.57 -31.31
N LEU A 3 17.92 3.79 -30.38
CA LEU A 3 17.06 4.98 -30.36
C LEU A 3 17.53 5.90 -29.26
N THR A 4 17.89 7.13 -29.60
CA THR A 4 18.24 8.17 -28.65
C THR A 4 16.98 8.96 -28.29
N LEU A 5 16.62 8.96 -27.01
CA LEU A 5 15.41 9.61 -26.53
C LEU A 5 15.75 10.88 -25.76
N ASN A 6 14.89 11.89 -25.83
CA ASN A 6 15.11 13.17 -25.17
C ASN A 6 14.88 13.03 -23.65
N LYS A 7 15.86 13.45 -22.83
CA LYS A 7 15.88 13.26 -21.36
C LYS A 7 14.66 13.85 -20.64
N PRO A 8 14.15 15.05 -20.93
CA PRO A 8 12.97 15.60 -20.28
C PRO A 8 11.69 14.76 -20.50
N LEU A 9 11.54 14.14 -21.67
CA LEU A 9 10.41 13.26 -21.98
C LEU A 9 10.46 11.94 -21.19
N LEU A 10 11.67 11.46 -20.90
CA LEU A 10 11.89 10.22 -20.15
C LEU A 10 11.57 10.34 -18.67
N ASP A 11 11.64 11.54 -18.11
CA ASP A 11 11.33 11.80 -16.70
C ASP A 11 9.87 12.18 -16.45
N SER A 12 9.07 12.35 -17.53
CA SER A 12 7.63 12.65 -17.48
C SER A 12 6.76 11.42 -17.68
N GLU A 13 5.45 11.51 -17.36
CA GLU A 13 4.48 10.45 -17.66
C GLU A 13 4.29 10.21 -19.16
N ALA A 14 4.63 11.17 -20.02
CA ALA A 14 4.62 11.06 -21.46
C ALA A 14 5.52 9.89 -21.99
N ARG A 15 6.50 9.47 -21.18
CA ARG A 15 7.33 8.27 -21.44
C ARG A 15 6.48 7.03 -21.73
N ILE A 16 5.36 6.84 -21.02
CA ILE A 16 4.50 5.66 -21.18
C ILE A 16 3.91 5.62 -22.59
N GLY A 17 3.35 6.75 -23.04
CA GLY A 17 2.79 6.87 -24.38
C GLY A 17 3.83 6.70 -25.48
N LEU A 18 5.03 7.23 -25.29
CA LEU A 18 6.13 7.10 -26.23
C LEU A 18 6.57 5.63 -26.41
N ILE A 19 6.77 4.90 -25.32
CA ILE A 19 7.17 3.47 -25.39
C ILE A 19 6.06 2.63 -26.05
N GLN A 20 4.79 2.89 -25.70
CA GLN A 20 3.66 2.20 -26.34
C GLN A 20 3.55 2.50 -27.84
N SER A 21 3.85 3.73 -28.27
CA SER A 21 3.87 4.08 -29.70
C SER A 21 4.98 3.36 -30.44
N ILE A 22 6.17 3.22 -29.84
CA ILE A 22 7.27 2.45 -30.41
C ILE A 22 6.87 0.98 -30.55
N GLU A 23 6.25 0.37 -29.53
CA GLU A 23 5.78 -1.00 -29.59
C GLU A 23 4.75 -1.20 -30.71
N LYS A 24 3.76 -0.29 -30.82
CA LYS A 24 2.72 -0.36 -31.87
C LYS A 24 3.27 -0.30 -33.29
N VAL A 25 4.38 0.38 -33.50
CA VAL A 25 5.03 0.45 -34.85
C VAL A 25 5.88 -0.79 -35.11
N VAL A 26 6.57 -1.30 -34.09
CA VAL A 26 7.51 -2.41 -34.25
C VAL A 26 6.83 -3.76 -34.24
N GLU A 27 5.69 -3.92 -33.55
CA GLU A 27 4.97 -5.20 -33.44
C GLU A 27 4.46 -5.72 -34.79
N PRO A 28 3.80 -4.91 -35.66
CA PRO A 28 3.43 -5.36 -37.03
C PRO A 28 4.63 -5.74 -37.89
N PHE A 29 5.73 -4.99 -37.77
CA PHE A 29 6.97 -5.29 -38.46
C PHE A 29 7.57 -6.64 -38.03
N SER A 30 7.60 -6.90 -36.72
CA SER A 30 8.04 -8.17 -36.15
C SER A 30 7.25 -9.35 -36.68
N ILE A 31 5.94 -9.20 -36.80
CA ILE A 31 5.03 -10.24 -37.35
C ILE A 31 5.27 -10.44 -38.84
N SER A 32 5.36 -9.35 -39.62
CA SER A 32 5.53 -9.42 -41.08
C SER A 32 6.86 -10.04 -41.52
N MET A 33 7.92 -9.81 -40.75
CA MET A 33 9.26 -10.33 -41.04
C MET A 33 9.58 -11.63 -40.28
N ASN A 34 8.67 -12.15 -39.44
CA ASN A 34 8.87 -13.33 -38.59
C ASN A 34 10.14 -13.25 -37.73
N VAL A 35 10.47 -12.06 -37.22
CA VAL A 35 11.66 -11.77 -36.42
C VAL A 35 11.23 -11.45 -35.01
N LYS A 36 11.83 -12.11 -34.01
CA LYS A 36 11.64 -11.76 -32.59
C LYS A 36 12.39 -10.48 -32.29
N VAL A 37 11.65 -9.42 -31.93
CA VAL A 37 12.23 -8.15 -31.50
C VAL A 37 12.35 -8.14 -29.97
N HIS A 38 13.55 -7.86 -29.50
CA HIS A 38 13.81 -7.70 -28.06
C HIS A 38 14.07 -6.23 -27.74
N TYR A 39 13.29 -5.71 -26.80
CA TYR A 39 13.46 -4.34 -26.32
C TYR A 39 14.37 -4.33 -25.09
N SER A 40 15.36 -3.45 -25.07
CA SER A 40 16.23 -3.25 -23.92
C SER A 40 16.50 -1.77 -23.68
N GLY A 41 16.95 -1.45 -22.48
CA GLY A 41 17.29 -0.09 -22.06
C GLY A 41 16.50 0.37 -20.83
N LEU A 42 17.13 1.23 -20.04
CA LEU A 42 16.55 1.77 -18.79
C LEU A 42 15.16 2.39 -18.98
N PRO A 43 14.89 3.20 -20.04
CA PRO A 43 13.57 3.79 -20.23
C PRO A 43 12.47 2.75 -20.45
N TYR A 44 12.77 1.70 -21.20
CA TYR A 44 11.83 0.61 -21.46
C TYR A 44 11.51 -0.18 -20.19
N ILE A 45 12.54 -0.64 -19.49
CA ILE A 45 12.40 -1.41 -18.25
C ILE A 45 11.63 -0.60 -17.21
N ARG A 46 11.99 0.69 -17.03
CA ARG A 46 11.34 1.59 -16.07
C ARG A 46 9.86 1.81 -16.41
N THR A 47 9.50 1.92 -17.68
CA THR A 47 8.11 2.06 -18.13
C THR A 47 7.31 0.80 -17.90
N LYS A 48 7.82 -0.35 -18.30
CA LYS A 48 7.15 -1.65 -18.10
C LYS A 48 6.97 -1.95 -16.59
N SER A 49 7.99 -1.70 -15.78
CA SER A 49 7.88 -1.84 -14.33
C SER A 49 6.80 -0.92 -13.75
N THR A 50 6.72 0.34 -14.19
CA THR A 50 5.70 1.28 -13.71
C THR A 50 4.29 0.82 -14.07
N ILE A 51 4.07 0.39 -15.31
CA ILE A 51 2.75 -0.10 -15.75
C ILE A 51 2.36 -1.36 -14.98
N LYS A 52 3.29 -2.30 -14.84
CA LYS A 52 3.07 -3.55 -14.12
C LYS A 52 2.78 -3.28 -12.64
N THR A 53 3.57 -2.43 -12.01
CA THR A 53 3.34 -2.04 -10.60
C THR A 53 1.97 -1.40 -10.40
N LYS A 54 1.55 -0.48 -11.28
CA LYS A 54 0.20 0.13 -11.19
C LYS A 54 -0.91 -0.93 -11.25
N SER A 55 -0.78 -1.92 -12.12
CA SER A 55 -1.77 -3.01 -12.24
C SER A 55 -1.75 -3.95 -11.03
N GLU A 56 -0.57 -4.31 -10.55
CA GLU A 56 -0.40 -5.23 -9.42
C GLU A 56 -0.86 -4.63 -8.08
N VAL A 57 -0.72 -3.31 -7.87
CA VAL A 57 -1.18 -2.63 -6.64
C VAL A 57 -2.65 -2.89 -6.38
N HIS A 58 -3.51 -2.77 -7.39
CA HIS A 58 -4.94 -3.03 -7.23
C HIS A 58 -5.20 -4.49 -6.82
N LEU A 59 -4.52 -5.43 -7.47
CA LEU A 59 -4.63 -6.86 -7.15
C LEU A 59 -4.18 -7.13 -5.71
N PHE A 60 -3.05 -6.56 -5.28
CA PHE A 60 -2.55 -6.72 -3.91
C PHE A 60 -3.50 -6.13 -2.87
N ILE A 61 -4.10 -4.97 -3.14
CA ILE A 61 -5.08 -4.37 -2.23
C ILE A 61 -6.31 -5.28 -2.11
N PHE A 62 -6.89 -5.74 -3.23
CA PHE A 62 -8.04 -6.62 -3.20
C PHE A 62 -7.75 -7.96 -2.52
N LEU A 63 -6.59 -8.54 -2.78
CA LEU A 63 -6.17 -9.80 -2.18
C LEU A 63 -5.92 -9.64 -0.67
N ALA A 64 -5.24 -8.57 -0.27
CA ALA A 64 -5.03 -8.24 1.13
C ALA A 64 -6.35 -8.02 1.86
N LEU A 65 -7.28 -7.24 1.29
CA LEU A 65 -8.60 -7.02 1.85
C LEU A 65 -9.41 -8.33 1.92
N GLY A 66 -9.35 -9.17 0.90
CA GLY A 66 -10.05 -10.46 0.85
C GLY A 66 -9.56 -11.45 1.91
N ILE A 67 -8.25 -11.64 2.00
CA ILE A 67 -7.64 -12.50 3.03
C ILE A 67 -7.98 -11.99 4.42
N THR A 68 -7.93 -10.68 4.60
CA THR A 68 -8.28 -10.03 5.86
C THR A 68 -9.72 -10.26 6.24
N ALA A 69 -10.65 -10.04 5.32
CA ALA A 69 -12.07 -10.28 5.54
C ALA A 69 -12.31 -11.73 5.93
N PHE A 70 -11.64 -12.66 5.26
CA PHE A 70 -11.73 -14.09 5.56
C PHE A 70 -11.22 -14.41 6.98
N ILE A 71 -10.05 -13.92 7.35
CA ILE A 71 -9.49 -14.13 8.70
C ILE A 71 -10.41 -13.52 9.76
N MET A 72 -10.89 -12.28 9.55
CA MET A 72 -11.80 -11.61 10.47
C MET A 72 -13.12 -12.39 10.65
N LEU A 73 -13.67 -12.92 9.56
CA LEU A 73 -14.91 -13.70 9.59
C LEU A 73 -14.72 -15.01 10.37
N LEU A 74 -13.56 -15.64 10.21
CA LEU A 74 -13.19 -16.86 10.91
C LEU A 74 -13.03 -16.64 12.41
N PHE A 75 -12.39 -15.53 12.81
CA PHE A 75 -12.14 -15.20 14.22
C PHE A 75 -13.39 -14.71 14.96
N PHE A 76 -14.15 -13.83 14.36
CA PHE A 76 -15.27 -13.15 15.07
C PHE A 76 -16.63 -13.79 14.82
N ARG A 77 -16.80 -14.58 13.77
CA ARG A 77 -18.09 -15.13 13.34
C ARG A 77 -19.20 -14.07 13.26
N SER A 78 -18.83 -12.81 13.07
CA SER A 78 -19.73 -11.65 13.06
C SER A 78 -19.45 -10.78 11.86
N PHE A 79 -20.40 -10.74 10.92
CA PHE A 79 -20.32 -9.87 9.74
C PHE A 79 -20.22 -8.39 10.10
N THR A 80 -20.88 -7.98 11.16
CA THR A 80 -20.88 -6.59 11.63
C THR A 80 -19.48 -6.15 12.08
N ALA A 81 -18.81 -6.97 12.90
CA ALA A 81 -17.46 -6.68 13.36
C ALA A 81 -16.46 -6.64 12.20
N MET A 82 -16.58 -7.58 11.25
CA MET A 82 -15.80 -7.62 10.03
C MET A 82 -15.98 -6.33 9.21
N PHE A 83 -17.22 -5.94 8.95
CA PHE A 83 -17.53 -4.77 8.13
C PHE A 83 -16.95 -3.48 8.70
N TYR A 84 -17.14 -3.22 10.00
CA TYR A 84 -16.58 -2.03 10.64
C TYR A 84 -15.05 -2.01 10.64
N SER A 85 -14.41 -3.15 10.87
CA SER A 85 -12.95 -3.25 10.82
C SER A 85 -12.42 -3.00 9.41
N MET A 86 -13.06 -3.56 8.39
CA MET A 86 -12.71 -3.33 6.99
C MET A 86 -12.88 -1.85 6.59
N LEU A 87 -13.94 -1.22 7.09
CA LEU A 87 -14.19 0.20 6.85
C LEU A 87 -13.06 1.06 7.43
N VAL A 88 -12.66 0.81 8.68
CA VAL A 88 -11.57 1.54 9.35
C VAL A 88 -10.24 1.36 8.60
N VAL A 89 -9.91 0.12 8.25
CA VAL A 89 -8.68 -0.17 7.48
C VAL A 89 -8.73 0.46 6.08
N GLY A 90 -9.90 0.42 5.44
CA GLY A 90 -10.11 1.07 4.13
C GLY A 90 -9.89 2.58 4.18
N ILE A 91 -10.39 3.25 5.23
CA ILE A 91 -10.12 4.67 5.47
C ILE A 91 -8.61 4.92 5.62
N GLY A 92 -7.92 4.07 6.37
CA GLY A 92 -6.46 4.15 6.55
C GLY A 92 -5.71 4.04 5.22
N VAL A 93 -6.12 3.13 4.33
CA VAL A 93 -5.53 2.98 2.99
C VAL A 93 -5.77 4.23 2.13
N VAL A 94 -7.00 4.76 2.13
CA VAL A 94 -7.33 5.99 1.39
C VAL A 94 -6.52 7.18 1.92
N TRP A 95 -6.38 7.28 3.25
CA TRP A 95 -5.58 8.32 3.88
C TRP A 95 -4.10 8.21 3.48
N ALA A 96 -3.55 7.01 3.43
CA ALA A 96 -2.17 6.78 3.02
C ALA A 96 -1.92 7.14 1.56
N LEU A 97 -2.83 6.78 0.66
CA LEU A 97 -2.76 7.20 -0.74
C LEU A 97 -2.86 8.73 -0.87
N GLY A 98 -3.73 9.35 -0.06
CA GLY A 98 -3.83 10.81 0.05
C GLY A 98 -2.53 11.45 0.52
N THR A 99 -1.86 10.86 1.50
CA THR A 99 -0.56 11.35 2.00
C THR A 99 0.52 11.29 0.93
N ILE A 100 0.58 10.20 0.14
CA ILE A 100 1.51 10.08 -1.01
C ILE A 100 1.25 11.20 -2.01
N ALA A 101 -0.02 11.45 -2.34
CA ALA A 101 -0.42 12.50 -3.29
C ALA A 101 -0.12 13.91 -2.77
N LEU A 102 -0.41 14.18 -1.49
CA LEU A 102 -0.16 15.48 -0.85
C LEU A 102 1.33 15.83 -0.79
N LEU A 103 2.18 14.84 -0.55
CA LEU A 103 3.64 15.03 -0.53
C LEU A 103 4.25 15.10 -1.94
N GLY A 104 3.43 14.91 -2.98
CA GLY A 104 3.89 14.92 -4.37
C GLY A 104 4.82 13.77 -4.74
N PHE A 105 4.81 12.69 -3.96
CA PHE A 105 5.67 11.54 -4.21
C PHE A 105 5.15 10.69 -5.37
N LYS A 106 6.08 10.17 -6.15
CA LYS A 106 5.74 9.28 -7.27
C LYS A 106 5.45 7.87 -6.76
N ILE A 107 4.47 7.21 -7.37
CA ILE A 107 4.19 5.81 -7.07
C ILE A 107 5.34 4.96 -7.60
N THR A 108 6.18 4.51 -6.69
CA THR A 108 7.29 3.58 -6.91
C THR A 108 6.89 2.18 -6.46
N ILE A 109 7.74 1.18 -6.73
CA ILE A 109 7.51 -0.19 -6.25
C ILE A 109 7.40 -0.23 -4.72
N LEU A 110 8.21 0.56 -4.00
CA LEU A 110 8.20 0.62 -2.55
C LEU A 110 6.97 1.34 -2.00
N THR A 111 6.62 2.52 -2.53
CA THR A 111 5.43 3.25 -2.08
C THR A 111 4.13 2.52 -2.42
N ALA A 112 4.13 1.68 -3.45
CA ALA A 112 3.02 0.80 -3.79
C ALA A 112 2.74 -0.30 -2.74
N LEU A 113 3.72 -0.63 -1.90
CA LEU A 113 3.56 -1.58 -0.79
C LEU A 113 2.90 -0.95 0.45
N ILE A 114 2.75 0.38 0.52
CA ILE A 114 2.18 1.06 1.69
C ILE A 114 0.73 0.64 1.96
N PRO A 115 -0.20 0.60 0.98
CA PRO A 115 -1.56 0.15 1.23
C PRO A 115 -1.65 -1.27 1.80
N PRO A 116 -1.03 -2.31 1.23
CA PRO A 116 -0.98 -3.64 1.84
C PRO A 116 -0.38 -3.65 3.25
N LEU A 117 0.67 -2.86 3.48
CA LEU A 117 1.32 -2.76 4.79
C LEU A 117 0.35 -2.23 5.86
N ILE A 118 -0.41 -1.17 5.55
CA ILE A 118 -1.40 -0.60 6.46
C ILE A 118 -2.52 -1.59 6.76
N ILE A 119 -2.95 -2.36 5.76
CA ILE A 119 -3.93 -3.42 5.96
C ILE A 119 -3.40 -4.45 6.95
N VAL A 120 -2.19 -4.95 6.73
CA VAL A 120 -1.58 -5.99 7.58
C VAL A 120 -1.34 -5.51 9.01
N ILE A 121 -1.00 -4.24 9.24
CA ILE A 121 -0.80 -3.68 10.58
C ILE A 121 -2.14 -3.32 11.23
N GLY A 122 -3.08 -2.78 10.49
CA GLY A 122 -4.37 -2.32 11.01
C GLY A 122 -5.27 -3.44 11.51
N ILE A 123 -5.22 -4.61 10.86
CA ILE A 123 -6.09 -5.75 11.18
C ILE A 123 -5.87 -6.31 12.58
N PRO A 124 -4.65 -6.70 12.99
CA PRO A 124 -4.42 -7.18 14.34
C PRO A 124 -4.84 -6.15 15.40
N ASN A 125 -4.64 -4.88 15.14
CA ASN A 125 -5.05 -3.80 16.03
C ASN A 125 -6.58 -3.77 16.19
N CYS A 126 -7.35 -3.87 15.10
CA CYS A 126 -8.81 -3.94 15.14
C CYS A 126 -9.28 -5.21 15.86
N ILE A 127 -8.68 -6.37 15.57
CA ILE A 127 -9.01 -7.65 16.23
C ILE A 127 -8.79 -7.54 17.74
N PHE A 128 -7.66 -7.01 18.14
CA PHE A 128 -7.30 -6.91 19.56
C PHE A 128 -8.22 -5.96 20.31
N LEU A 129 -8.55 -4.80 19.75
CA LEU A 129 -9.50 -3.84 20.31
C LEU A 129 -10.90 -4.44 20.46
N LEU A 130 -11.41 -5.09 19.42
CA LEU A 130 -12.75 -5.70 19.43
C LEU A 130 -12.86 -6.85 20.42
N ASN A 131 -11.88 -7.76 20.45
CA ASN A 131 -11.85 -8.85 21.41
C ASN A 131 -11.85 -8.34 22.85
N LYS A 132 -11.03 -7.35 23.12
CA LYS A 132 -10.98 -6.76 24.46
C LYS A 132 -12.28 -6.07 24.83
N TYR A 133 -12.90 -5.37 23.86
CA TYR A 133 -14.20 -4.74 24.07
C TYR A 133 -15.28 -5.77 24.40
N HIS A 134 -15.37 -6.86 23.66
CA HIS A 134 -16.34 -7.93 23.93
C HIS A 134 -16.13 -8.54 25.34
N ASN A 135 -14.87 -8.77 25.73
CA ASN A 135 -14.56 -9.31 27.05
C ASN A 135 -14.95 -8.34 28.16
N GLU A 136 -14.60 -7.06 28.06
CA GLU A 136 -14.95 -6.05 29.08
C GLU A 136 -16.48 -5.81 29.13
N PHE A 137 -17.14 -5.85 27.98
CA PHE A 137 -18.60 -5.71 27.92
C PHE A 137 -19.31 -6.90 28.58
N ARG A 138 -18.83 -8.13 28.39
CA ARG A 138 -19.39 -9.32 29.06
C ARG A 138 -19.27 -9.26 30.57
N LEU A 139 -18.16 -8.68 31.09
CA LEU A 139 -17.90 -8.55 32.52
C LEU A 139 -18.76 -7.47 33.18
N HIS A 140 -18.93 -6.34 32.52
CA HIS A 140 -19.53 -5.16 33.16
C HIS A 140 -20.93 -4.80 32.67
N ARG A 141 -21.39 -5.37 31.55
CA ARG A 141 -22.66 -5.07 30.86
C ARG A 141 -22.93 -3.57 30.63
N ASN A 142 -21.89 -2.75 30.69
CA ASN A 142 -21.94 -1.30 30.50
C ASN A 142 -20.99 -0.92 29.35
N LYS A 143 -21.56 -0.40 28.25
CA LYS A 143 -20.82 -0.05 27.03
C LYS A 143 -19.78 1.02 27.26
N VAL A 144 -20.13 2.07 28.01
CA VAL A 144 -19.23 3.20 28.25
C VAL A 144 -18.02 2.78 29.10
N LYS A 145 -18.28 1.99 30.17
CA LYS A 145 -17.22 1.48 31.05
C LYS A 145 -16.28 0.51 30.31
N ALA A 146 -16.86 -0.37 29.48
CA ALA A 146 -16.09 -1.28 28.66
C ALA A 146 -15.19 -0.51 27.67
N LEU A 147 -15.75 0.48 26.97
CA LEU A 147 -15.00 1.29 26.01
C LEU A 147 -13.87 2.07 26.67
N SER A 148 -14.15 2.74 27.78
CA SER A 148 -13.12 3.49 28.55
C SER A 148 -11.94 2.60 28.97
N ARG A 149 -12.22 1.39 29.47
CA ARG A 149 -11.17 0.44 29.85
C ARG A 149 -10.36 -0.08 28.67
N VAL A 150 -11.02 -0.31 27.55
CA VAL A 150 -10.34 -0.74 26.31
C VAL A 150 -9.40 0.35 25.84
N ILE A 151 -9.87 1.59 25.79
CA ILE A 151 -9.01 2.73 25.36
C ILE A 151 -7.81 2.87 26.28
N GLN A 152 -8.01 2.79 27.59
CA GLN A 152 -6.91 2.95 28.56
C GLN A 152 -5.89 1.81 28.50
N LYS A 153 -6.35 0.55 28.42
CA LYS A 153 -5.43 -0.60 28.50
C LYS A 153 -4.86 -1.00 27.16
N VAL A 154 -5.71 -1.02 26.12
CA VAL A 154 -5.33 -1.50 24.77
C VAL A 154 -4.86 -0.34 23.93
N GLY A 155 -5.50 0.83 24.03
CA GLY A 155 -5.11 2.00 23.25
C GLY A 155 -3.66 2.39 23.51
N ASN A 156 -3.22 2.43 24.77
CA ASN A 156 -1.82 2.73 25.11
C ASN A 156 -0.86 1.67 24.54
N ALA A 157 -1.19 0.40 24.68
CA ALA A 157 -0.34 -0.68 24.14
C ALA A 157 -0.24 -0.62 22.61
N THR A 158 -1.36 -0.41 21.94
CA THR A 158 -1.41 -0.29 20.48
C THR A 158 -0.65 0.96 20.00
N PHE A 159 -0.82 2.09 20.70
CA PHE A 159 -0.08 3.31 20.40
C PHE A 159 1.43 3.10 20.51
N MET A 160 1.90 2.47 21.60
CA MET A 160 3.33 2.17 21.78
C MET A 160 3.86 1.24 20.68
N THR A 161 3.11 0.22 20.31
CA THR A 161 3.50 -0.69 19.23
C THR A 161 3.57 0.05 17.89
N ASN A 162 2.57 0.87 17.58
CA ASN A 162 2.55 1.65 16.35
C ASN A 162 3.68 2.70 16.33
N ALA A 163 3.94 3.38 17.46
CA ALA A 163 5.03 4.33 17.59
C ALA A 163 6.41 3.67 17.37
N THR A 164 6.62 2.47 17.91
CA THR A 164 7.85 1.71 17.69
C THR A 164 7.99 1.30 16.22
N THR A 165 6.91 0.85 15.60
CA THR A 165 6.90 0.48 14.18
C THR A 165 7.14 1.71 13.29
N ALA A 166 6.48 2.83 13.58
CA ALA A 166 6.68 4.09 12.88
C ALA A 166 8.13 4.59 13.01
N ALA A 167 8.72 4.51 14.21
CA ALA A 167 10.12 4.84 14.43
C ALA A 167 11.05 3.92 13.61
N GLY A 168 10.73 2.62 13.50
CA GLY A 168 11.46 1.69 12.63
C GLY A 168 11.42 2.13 11.16
N PHE A 169 10.26 2.51 10.64
CA PHE A 169 10.16 3.03 9.26
C PHE A 169 10.83 4.40 9.09
N ALA A 170 10.81 5.24 10.13
CA ALA A 170 11.48 6.54 10.11
C ALA A 170 13.01 6.41 9.94
N THR A 171 13.62 5.29 10.30
CA THR A 171 15.06 5.08 10.07
C THR A 171 15.44 5.09 8.59
N PHE A 172 14.50 4.76 7.69
CA PHE A 172 14.73 4.85 6.25
C PHE A 172 14.95 6.28 5.75
N ILE A 173 14.54 7.29 6.51
CA ILE A 173 14.75 8.70 6.16
C ILE A 173 16.26 9.05 6.10
N ILE A 174 17.08 8.33 6.86
CA ILE A 174 18.54 8.54 6.93
C ILE A 174 19.26 7.91 5.74
N THR A 175 18.58 7.09 4.93
CA THR A 175 19.20 6.41 3.80
C THR A 175 19.45 7.37 2.62
N GLN A 176 20.41 7.04 1.77
CA GLN A 176 20.71 7.85 0.56
C GLN A 176 19.77 7.55 -0.61
N THR A 177 18.90 6.53 -0.50
CA THR A 177 18.01 6.12 -1.58
C THR A 177 16.68 6.86 -1.48
N GLN A 178 16.40 7.77 -2.39
CA GLN A 178 15.19 8.58 -2.39
C GLN A 178 13.90 7.76 -2.26
N MET A 179 13.80 6.60 -2.93
CA MET A 179 12.62 5.72 -2.84
C MET A 179 12.39 5.20 -1.43
N LEU A 180 13.46 4.88 -0.68
CA LEU A 180 13.37 4.44 0.71
C LEU A 180 13.00 5.59 1.64
N VAL A 181 13.52 6.78 1.39
CA VAL A 181 13.16 7.99 2.16
C VAL A 181 11.68 8.30 2.01
N GLU A 182 11.16 8.35 0.78
CA GLU A 182 9.75 8.58 0.50
C GLU A 182 8.85 7.51 1.17
N PHE A 183 9.23 6.24 1.05
CA PHE A 183 8.54 5.12 1.68
C PHE A 183 8.55 5.26 3.22
N GLY A 184 9.72 5.55 3.82
CA GLY A 184 9.88 5.70 5.26
C GLY A 184 9.03 6.83 5.84
N ILE A 185 9.00 8.00 5.16
CA ILE A 185 8.18 9.14 5.58
C ILE A 185 6.70 8.76 5.57
N VAL A 186 6.20 8.25 4.45
CA VAL A 186 4.78 7.93 4.30
C VAL A 186 4.36 6.81 5.25
N ALA A 187 5.15 5.74 5.35
CA ALA A 187 4.85 4.62 6.25
C ALA A 187 4.85 5.07 7.72
N SER A 188 5.85 5.84 8.16
CA SER A 188 5.92 6.29 9.55
C SER A 188 4.75 7.18 9.95
N ILE A 189 4.34 8.13 9.09
CA ILE A 189 3.22 9.02 9.35
C ILE A 189 1.88 8.26 9.40
N ASN A 190 1.68 7.29 8.51
CA ASN A 190 0.39 6.60 8.40
C ASN A 190 0.23 5.42 9.38
N ILE A 191 1.30 4.93 9.99
CA ILE A 191 1.24 3.88 11.01
C ILE A 191 0.96 4.49 12.38
N LEU A 192 1.38 5.73 12.63
CA LEU A 192 1.16 6.43 13.90
C LEU A 192 -0.28 6.89 14.07
#